data_f7fedcf4b09b16698c065f920bd47e74
#
_entry.id   f7fedcf4b09b16698c065f920bd47e74
#
_cell.length_a   1.000
_cell.length_b   1.000
_cell.length_c   1.000
_cell.angle_alpha   90.00
_cell.angle_beta   90.00
_cell.angle_gamma   90.00
#
_symmetry.space_group_name_H-M   'P 1'
#
loop_
_entity.id
_entity.type
_entity.pdbx_description
1 polymer ?
#
loop_
_entity_poly.entity_id
_entity_poly.type
_entity_poly.pdbx_seq_one_letter_code
_entity_poly.pdbx_strand_id
1 'polypeptide(L)'
;MIKLNQNELNEYANNILNDYDSNNPSSIFKTKIKISNNDALLIQSKISKLRIDRGEEVMGYKIGCVSKDTQKKMGFTQPAWGTLWKSELYKSGVELNKKDYSNPAMEAEFGVKLNRDIDPKLVSFDYILNSIDSIYPLIEIHNLVFNGEEPYGAELLANNALHAGVILGPKNEFSKDQKITDLKLIYDNKTIDTWTDKKWPFDMLSEVEWLVKEQAKINVILKKDDLILTGAYGFPVPINNNTLIKVSSSEFGDVEAKFKQ
;
A
#
# COMPACT_ATOMS: atom_id res chain seq x y z
N MET A 1 -8.37 25.57 -7.14
CA MET A 1 -8.15 24.85 -5.87
C MET A 1 -7.46 25.81 -4.91
N ILE A 2 -7.94 25.94 -3.69
CA ILE A 2 -7.34 26.77 -2.64
C ILE A 2 -6.08 26.04 -2.16
N LYS A 3 -4.94 26.70 -2.12
CA LYS A 3 -3.69 26.16 -1.56
C LYS A 3 -3.76 26.26 -0.05
N LEU A 4 -3.58 25.15 0.65
CA LEU A 4 -3.58 25.14 2.12
C LEU A 4 -2.35 25.82 2.68
N ASN A 5 -2.51 26.55 3.78
CA ASN A 5 -1.41 27.10 4.56
C ASN A 5 -0.85 26.06 5.55
N GLN A 6 0.28 26.36 6.22
CA GLN A 6 0.94 25.41 7.12
C GLN A 6 0.08 24.97 8.31
N ASN A 7 -0.75 25.88 8.86
CA ASN A 7 -1.62 25.55 9.99
C ASN A 7 -2.73 24.58 9.55
N GLU A 8 -3.35 24.84 8.41
CA GLU A 8 -4.37 23.95 7.83
C GLU A 8 -3.78 22.56 7.51
N LEU A 9 -2.57 22.50 6.90
CA LEU A 9 -1.90 21.22 6.65
C LEU A 9 -1.62 20.44 7.93
N ASN A 10 -1.21 21.13 9.02
CA ASN A 10 -0.98 20.51 10.32
C ASN A 10 -2.30 20.01 10.94
N GLU A 11 -3.36 20.80 10.86
CA GLU A 11 -4.67 20.46 11.38
C GLU A 11 -5.22 19.21 10.66
N TYR A 12 -5.18 19.18 9.32
CA TYR A 12 -5.58 18.01 8.55
C TYR A 12 -4.77 16.76 8.92
N ALA A 13 -3.44 16.89 9.03
CA ALA A 13 -2.59 15.76 9.36
C ALA A 13 -2.91 15.19 10.76
N ASN A 14 -3.07 16.05 11.77
CA ASN A 14 -3.44 15.61 13.12
C ASN A 14 -4.82 14.96 13.16
N ASN A 15 -5.81 15.54 12.49
CA ASN A 15 -7.17 15.02 12.48
C ASN A 15 -7.24 13.64 11.80
N ILE A 16 -6.59 13.49 10.63
CA ILE A 16 -6.56 12.21 9.91
C ILE A 16 -5.84 11.13 10.74
N LEU A 17 -4.72 11.47 11.39
CA LEU A 17 -4.01 10.52 12.23
C LEU A 17 -4.83 10.11 13.45
N ASN A 18 -5.50 11.05 14.12
CA ASN A 18 -6.38 10.78 15.24
C ASN A 18 -7.56 9.89 14.85
N ASP A 19 -8.16 10.14 13.69
CA ASP A 19 -9.26 9.31 13.16
C ASP A 19 -8.76 7.88 12.87
N TYR A 20 -7.56 7.76 12.30
CA TYR A 20 -6.94 6.46 12.06
C TYR A 20 -6.68 5.71 13.37
N ASP A 21 -6.04 6.35 14.34
CA ASP A 21 -5.68 5.74 15.63
C ASP A 21 -6.91 5.35 16.47
N SER A 22 -7.99 6.11 16.35
CA SER A 22 -9.24 5.86 17.09
C SER A 22 -10.22 4.96 16.37
N ASN A 23 -9.90 4.51 15.15
CA ASN A 23 -10.85 3.82 14.26
C ASN A 23 -12.19 4.56 14.09
N ASN A 24 -12.13 5.88 14.15
CA ASN A 24 -13.30 6.71 14.05
C ASN A 24 -13.36 7.33 12.65
N PRO A 25 -14.35 6.95 11.81
CA PRO A 25 -14.44 7.48 10.47
C PRO A 25 -14.45 9.02 10.45
N SER A 26 -13.51 9.59 9.71
CA SER A 26 -13.31 11.03 9.60
C SER A 26 -14.55 11.74 9.06
N SER A 27 -14.87 12.89 9.65
CA SER A 27 -15.83 13.83 9.09
C SER A 27 -15.20 14.83 8.11
N ILE A 28 -13.85 14.88 8.03
CA ILE A 28 -13.14 15.88 7.25
C ILE A 28 -13.53 15.84 5.78
N PHE A 29 -13.65 14.66 5.20
CA PHE A 29 -13.98 14.50 3.79
C PHE A 29 -15.48 14.43 3.48
N LYS A 30 -16.36 14.44 4.48
CA LYS A 30 -17.82 14.54 4.28
C LYS A 30 -18.24 15.77 3.46
N THR A 31 -17.50 16.84 3.60
CA THR A 31 -17.83 18.14 2.97
C THR A 31 -17.26 18.28 1.57
N LYS A 32 -16.70 17.22 0.97
CA LYS A 32 -16.04 17.23 -0.36
C LYS A 32 -15.00 18.34 -0.46
N ILE A 33 -14.12 18.42 0.54
CA ILE A 33 -13.02 19.39 0.54
C ILE A 33 -12.12 19.07 -0.65
N LYS A 34 -12.01 20.01 -1.57
CA LYS A 34 -11.17 19.87 -2.77
C LYS A 34 -9.75 20.32 -2.44
N ILE A 35 -8.96 19.42 -1.89
CA ILE A 35 -7.52 19.63 -1.75
C ILE A 35 -6.80 19.23 -3.06
N SER A 36 -5.64 19.84 -3.30
CA SER A 36 -4.80 19.44 -4.43
C SER A 36 -4.00 18.17 -4.10
N ASN A 37 -3.56 17.42 -5.12
CA ASN A 37 -2.67 16.28 -4.90
C ASN A 37 -1.38 16.69 -4.17
N ASN A 38 -0.86 17.90 -4.43
CA ASN A 38 0.31 18.43 -3.73
C ASN A 38 0.03 18.64 -2.24
N ASP A 39 -1.11 19.24 -1.88
CA ASP A 39 -1.48 19.43 -0.47
C ASP A 39 -1.71 18.07 0.20
N ALA A 40 -2.32 17.12 -0.50
CA ALA A 40 -2.51 15.75 -0.01
C ALA A 40 -1.19 15.04 0.30
N LEU A 41 -0.19 15.15 -0.56
CA LEU A 41 1.16 14.59 -0.32
C LEU A 41 1.88 15.31 0.83
N LEU A 42 1.67 16.62 1.00
CA LEU A 42 2.18 17.35 2.16
C LEU A 42 1.52 16.88 3.46
N ILE A 43 0.22 16.65 3.47
CA ILE A 43 -0.52 16.08 4.61
C ILE A 43 0.01 14.67 4.92
N GLN A 44 0.14 13.80 3.93
CA GLN A 44 0.69 12.44 4.08
C GLN A 44 2.10 12.48 4.70
N SER A 45 2.97 13.37 4.19
CA SER A 45 4.33 13.55 4.73
C SER A 45 4.32 14.02 6.19
N LYS A 46 3.38 14.90 6.57
CA LYS A 46 3.23 15.33 7.97
C LYS A 46 2.74 14.21 8.88
N ILE A 47 1.78 13.40 8.42
CA ILE A 47 1.32 12.21 9.14
C ILE A 47 2.49 11.25 9.35
N SER A 48 3.28 10.98 8.31
CA SER A 48 4.46 10.12 8.42
C SER A 48 5.45 10.66 9.45
N LYS A 49 5.69 11.99 9.46
CA LYS A 49 6.54 12.63 10.47
C LYS A 49 5.97 12.46 11.89
N LEU A 50 4.68 12.68 12.10
CA LEU A 50 4.03 12.51 13.40
C LEU A 50 4.17 11.06 13.91
N ARG A 51 4.03 10.07 13.04
CA ARG A 51 4.22 8.65 13.38
C ARG A 51 5.67 8.35 13.75
N ILE A 52 6.65 8.87 12.99
CA ILE A 52 8.08 8.74 13.33
C ILE A 52 8.40 9.42 14.66
N ASP A 53 7.91 10.64 14.89
CA ASP A 53 8.17 11.41 16.11
C ASP A 53 7.62 10.73 17.37
N ARG A 54 6.58 9.88 17.25
CA ARG A 54 6.06 9.04 18.34
C ARG A 54 6.72 7.66 18.45
N GLY A 55 7.76 7.38 17.64
CA GLY A 55 8.60 6.18 17.72
C GLY A 55 8.23 5.05 16.79
N GLU A 56 7.35 5.25 15.82
CA GLU A 56 7.07 4.25 14.78
C GLU A 56 8.18 4.21 13.73
N GLU A 57 8.43 3.01 13.20
CA GLU A 57 9.49 2.78 12.22
C GLU A 57 8.90 2.50 10.84
N VAL A 58 9.41 3.23 9.84
CA VAL A 58 9.14 2.94 8.44
C VAL A 58 9.80 1.60 8.07
N MET A 59 9.07 0.75 7.35
CA MET A 59 9.63 -0.50 6.83
C MET A 59 9.62 -0.56 5.29
N GLY A 60 9.17 0.48 4.63
CA GLY A 60 9.11 0.55 3.18
C GLY A 60 7.90 1.33 2.68
N TYR A 61 7.45 0.99 1.47
CA TYR A 61 6.40 1.74 0.78
C TYR A 61 5.49 0.82 -0.02
N LYS A 62 4.26 1.27 -0.25
CA LYS A 62 3.33 0.60 -1.16
C LYS A 62 3.06 1.45 -2.39
N ILE A 63 2.76 0.80 -3.50
CA ILE A 63 2.31 1.43 -4.74
C ILE A 63 0.88 0.95 -5.00
N GLY A 64 -0.02 1.87 -5.30
CA GLY A 64 -1.39 1.56 -5.65
C GLY A 64 -1.82 2.28 -6.93
N CYS A 65 -3.01 1.98 -7.42
CA CYS A 65 -3.56 2.56 -8.65
C CYS A 65 -2.62 2.40 -9.86
N VAL A 66 -2.03 1.22 -10.01
CA VAL A 66 -1.04 0.94 -11.07
C VAL A 66 -1.68 0.81 -12.46
N SER A 67 -2.95 0.40 -12.56
CA SER A 67 -3.64 0.29 -13.85
C SER A 67 -4.27 1.61 -14.29
N LYS A 68 -4.40 1.81 -15.61
CA LYS A 68 -5.08 3.00 -16.15
C LYS A 68 -6.54 3.09 -15.73
N ASP A 69 -7.20 1.96 -15.54
CA ASP A 69 -8.60 1.89 -15.12
C ASP A 69 -8.73 2.33 -13.65
N THR A 70 -7.85 1.84 -12.76
CA THR A 70 -7.85 2.28 -11.36
C THR A 70 -7.49 3.75 -11.23
N GLN A 71 -6.50 4.24 -11.99
CA GLN A 71 -6.13 5.66 -12.04
C GLN A 71 -7.34 6.51 -12.46
N LYS A 72 -8.00 6.16 -13.55
CA LYS A 72 -9.18 6.89 -14.05
C LYS A 72 -10.33 6.88 -13.02
N LYS A 73 -10.62 5.72 -12.41
CA LYS A 73 -11.65 5.58 -11.39
C LYS A 73 -11.38 6.47 -10.18
N MET A 74 -10.11 6.54 -9.74
CA MET A 74 -9.69 7.33 -8.58
C MET A 74 -9.30 8.78 -8.89
N GLY A 75 -9.42 9.21 -10.15
CA GLY A 75 -9.09 10.57 -10.57
C GLY A 75 -7.59 10.88 -10.62
N PHE A 76 -6.77 9.85 -10.81
CA PHE A 76 -5.32 9.98 -10.97
C PHE A 76 -4.88 9.93 -12.43
N THR A 77 -3.69 10.44 -12.68
CA THR A 77 -2.97 10.30 -13.96
C THR A 77 -1.69 9.47 -13.84
N GLN A 78 -1.33 9.12 -12.61
CA GLN A 78 -0.17 8.33 -12.23
C GLN A 78 -0.52 7.44 -11.03
N PRO A 79 0.31 6.46 -10.65
CA PRO A 79 0.10 5.67 -9.45
C PRO A 79 0.03 6.51 -8.18
N ALA A 80 -0.49 5.92 -7.12
CA ALA A 80 -0.45 6.45 -5.76
C ALA A 80 0.59 5.68 -4.92
N TRP A 81 1.07 6.28 -3.83
CA TRP A 81 1.97 5.58 -2.91
C TRP A 81 1.59 5.85 -1.45
N GLY A 82 2.03 4.97 -0.55
CA GLY A 82 1.89 5.11 0.89
C GLY A 82 3.10 4.54 1.62
N THR A 83 3.25 4.92 2.89
CA THR A 83 4.31 4.45 3.78
C THR A 83 3.85 3.20 4.52
N LEU A 84 4.74 2.19 4.62
CA LEU A 84 4.53 0.99 5.41
C LEU A 84 5.19 1.12 6.78
N TRP A 85 4.54 0.59 7.82
CA TRP A 85 4.99 0.70 9.19
C TRP A 85 5.28 -0.68 9.79
N LYS A 86 6.36 -0.80 10.56
CA LYS A 86 6.73 -2.07 11.22
C LYS A 86 5.65 -2.56 12.18
N SER A 87 4.92 -1.64 12.82
CA SER A 87 3.81 -1.94 13.72
C SER A 87 2.62 -2.61 13.03
N GLU A 88 2.53 -2.49 11.71
CA GLU A 88 1.45 -3.00 10.86
C GLU A 88 1.89 -4.23 10.03
N LEU A 89 3.04 -4.83 10.37
CA LEU A 89 3.55 -6.03 9.71
C LEU A 89 3.13 -7.29 10.48
N TYR A 90 2.47 -8.19 9.79
CA TYR A 90 2.00 -9.46 10.31
C TYR A 90 2.60 -10.64 9.55
N LYS A 91 2.62 -11.80 10.19
CA LYS A 91 3.02 -13.07 9.57
C LYS A 91 1.79 -13.83 9.08
N SER A 92 1.97 -14.66 8.06
CA SER A 92 0.94 -15.60 7.61
C SER A 92 0.39 -16.44 8.76
N GLY A 93 -0.92 -16.66 8.77
CA GLY A 93 -1.64 -17.33 9.85
C GLY A 93 -2.09 -16.41 10.99
N VAL A 94 -1.90 -15.11 10.88
CA VAL A 94 -2.36 -14.14 11.89
C VAL A 94 -3.87 -14.13 12.03
N GLU A 95 -4.34 -13.97 13.27
CA GLU A 95 -5.74 -13.67 13.58
C GLU A 95 -5.86 -12.21 13.99
N LEU A 96 -6.66 -11.43 13.26
CA LEU A 96 -6.93 -10.02 13.47
C LEU A 96 -8.39 -9.81 13.88
N ASN A 97 -8.66 -8.77 14.67
CA ASN A 97 -10.03 -8.41 15.00
C ASN A 97 -10.53 -7.37 14.00
N LYS A 98 -11.65 -7.64 13.35
CA LYS A 98 -12.25 -6.68 12.43
C LYS A 98 -12.60 -5.35 13.10
N LYS A 99 -13.01 -5.38 14.38
CA LYS A 99 -13.33 -4.18 15.16
C LYS A 99 -12.16 -3.21 15.39
N ASP A 100 -10.90 -3.69 15.15
CA ASP A 100 -9.73 -2.83 15.21
C ASP A 100 -9.57 -1.97 13.95
N TYR A 101 -10.51 -2.08 13.01
CA TYR A 101 -10.58 -1.33 11.75
C TYR A 101 -11.98 -0.73 11.57
N SER A 102 -12.06 0.43 10.91
CA SER A 102 -13.34 1.06 10.59
C SER A 102 -14.06 0.32 9.45
N ASN A 103 -13.42 0.25 8.31
CA ASN A 103 -13.94 -0.42 7.11
C ASN A 103 -12.78 -1.16 6.43
N PRO A 104 -12.39 -2.34 6.92
CA PRO A 104 -11.26 -3.07 6.37
C PRO A 104 -11.60 -3.67 5.01
N ALA A 105 -10.62 -3.56 4.11
CA ALA A 105 -10.60 -4.25 2.83
C ALA A 105 -9.21 -4.87 2.62
N MET A 106 -9.10 -5.76 1.64
CA MET A 106 -7.85 -6.44 1.34
C MET A 106 -7.56 -6.47 -0.15
N GLU A 107 -6.28 -6.57 -0.47
CA GLU A 107 -5.77 -6.81 -1.82
C GLU A 107 -4.75 -7.93 -1.81
N ALA A 108 -4.70 -8.67 -2.94
CA ALA A 108 -3.65 -9.64 -3.20
C ALA A 108 -2.52 -8.99 -3.98
N GLU A 109 -1.30 -9.06 -3.47
CA GLU A 109 -0.15 -8.42 -4.09
C GLU A 109 1.11 -9.27 -4.01
N PHE A 110 2.14 -8.80 -4.72
CA PHE A 110 3.52 -9.15 -4.46
C PHE A 110 4.26 -7.98 -3.81
N GLY A 111 5.23 -8.33 -2.97
CA GLY A 111 6.18 -7.37 -2.42
C GLY A 111 7.60 -7.79 -2.72
N VAL A 112 8.48 -6.81 -2.89
CA VAL A 112 9.91 -7.02 -3.06
C VAL A 112 10.68 -6.36 -1.94
N LYS A 113 11.78 -6.99 -1.50
CA LYS A 113 12.69 -6.44 -0.53
C LYS A 113 13.98 -5.99 -1.20
N LEU A 114 14.47 -4.82 -0.82
CA LEU A 114 15.69 -4.25 -1.40
C LEU A 114 16.94 -4.81 -0.72
N ASN A 115 18.00 -5.05 -1.52
CA ASN A 115 19.32 -5.50 -1.02
C ASN A 115 20.30 -4.34 -0.77
N ARG A 116 19.95 -3.12 -1.14
CA ARG A 116 20.77 -1.90 -1.00
C ARG A 116 19.93 -0.65 -0.95
N ASP A 117 20.53 0.46 -0.51
CA ASP A 117 19.97 1.81 -0.70
C ASP A 117 19.91 2.12 -2.20
N ILE A 118 18.83 2.78 -2.62
CA ILE A 118 18.59 3.12 -4.02
C ILE A 118 19.07 4.54 -4.31
N ASP A 119 20.07 4.69 -5.18
CA ASP A 119 20.46 6.01 -5.68
C ASP A 119 19.48 6.45 -6.79
N PRO A 120 18.69 7.51 -6.57
CA PRO A 120 17.70 7.96 -7.56
C PRO A 120 18.33 8.50 -8.85
N LYS A 121 19.62 8.81 -8.84
CA LYS A 121 20.36 9.27 -10.04
C LYS A 121 20.71 8.13 -10.98
N LEU A 122 20.75 6.90 -10.46
CA LEU A 122 21.11 5.70 -11.21
C LEU A 122 19.86 4.90 -11.62
N VAL A 123 18.67 5.34 -11.24
CA VAL A 123 17.43 4.57 -11.41
C VAL A 123 17.16 4.25 -12.87
N SER A 124 17.07 2.94 -13.12
CA SER A 124 16.63 2.33 -14.38
C SER A 124 16.01 0.98 -14.04
N PHE A 125 15.31 0.36 -14.97
CA PHE A 125 14.77 -0.98 -14.78
C PHE A 125 15.84 -1.99 -14.34
N ASP A 126 16.99 -2.03 -15.01
CA ASP A 126 18.09 -2.95 -14.69
C ASP A 126 18.72 -2.65 -13.32
N TYR A 127 18.80 -1.37 -12.93
CA TYR A 127 19.31 -1.00 -11.62
C TYR A 127 18.34 -1.48 -10.52
N ILE A 128 17.04 -1.30 -10.68
CA ILE A 128 16.03 -1.81 -9.75
C ILE A 128 16.08 -3.35 -9.70
N LEU A 129 16.09 -4.02 -10.85
CA LEU A 129 16.19 -5.47 -10.94
C LEU A 129 17.38 -6.04 -10.16
N ASN A 130 18.55 -5.36 -10.24
CA ASN A 130 19.77 -5.72 -9.50
C ASN A 130 19.74 -5.34 -8.01
N SER A 131 18.72 -4.59 -7.58
CA SER A 131 18.60 -4.11 -6.21
C SER A 131 17.59 -4.90 -5.36
N ILE A 132 17.02 -5.98 -5.90
CA ILE A 132 16.06 -6.82 -5.20
C ILE A 132 16.77 -7.99 -4.51
N ASP A 133 16.44 -8.25 -3.24
CA ASP A 133 16.88 -9.40 -2.45
C ASP A 133 15.90 -10.57 -2.56
N SER A 134 14.62 -10.27 -2.37
CA SER A 134 13.59 -11.31 -2.24
C SER A 134 12.21 -10.81 -2.65
N ILE A 135 11.33 -11.77 -2.91
CA ILE A 135 9.93 -11.56 -3.26
C ILE A 135 9.02 -12.31 -2.29
N TYR A 136 7.84 -11.77 -2.08
CA TYR A 136 6.81 -12.31 -1.19
C TYR A 136 5.43 -12.20 -1.84
N PRO A 137 4.61 -13.27 -1.84
CA PRO A 137 3.17 -13.10 -1.95
C PRO A 137 2.67 -12.48 -0.65
N LEU A 138 1.70 -11.59 -0.70
CA LEU A 138 1.21 -10.91 0.49
C LEU A 138 -0.27 -10.51 0.38
N ILE A 139 -0.86 -10.21 1.54
CA ILE A 139 -2.15 -9.57 1.65
C ILE A 139 -1.89 -8.14 2.15
N GLU A 140 -2.30 -7.12 1.40
CA GLU A 140 -2.39 -5.76 1.91
C GLU A 140 -3.75 -5.56 2.57
N ILE A 141 -3.75 -4.94 3.76
CA ILE A 141 -4.95 -4.51 4.45
C ILE A 141 -5.12 -3.01 4.22
N HIS A 142 -6.30 -2.63 3.79
CA HIS A 142 -6.75 -1.24 3.74
C HIS A 142 -7.70 -0.96 4.91
N ASN A 143 -7.70 0.26 5.42
CA ASN A 143 -8.70 0.73 6.37
C ASN A 143 -9.30 2.05 5.89
N LEU A 144 -10.56 2.00 5.48
CA LEU A 144 -11.31 3.18 5.04
C LEU A 144 -11.82 3.94 6.26
N VAL A 145 -11.02 4.89 6.75
CA VAL A 145 -11.37 5.74 7.91
C VAL A 145 -12.12 6.98 7.44
N PHE A 146 -13.18 6.76 6.66
CA PHE A 146 -14.04 7.83 6.15
C PHE A 146 -15.50 7.63 6.53
N ASN A 147 -16.19 8.74 6.67
CA ASN A 147 -17.62 8.79 6.75
C ASN A 147 -18.16 9.26 5.40
N GLY A 148 -18.78 8.38 4.62
CA GLY A 148 -19.42 8.72 3.36
C GLY A 148 -18.93 7.88 2.18
N GLU A 149 -18.92 8.50 1.00
CA GLU A 149 -18.45 7.87 -0.24
C GLU A 149 -16.95 7.57 -0.17
N GLU A 150 -16.51 6.57 -0.92
CA GLU A 150 -15.09 6.20 -1.04
C GLU A 150 -14.21 7.43 -1.34
N PRO A 151 -13.01 7.50 -0.76
CA PRO A 151 -12.10 8.61 -1.00
C PRO A 151 -11.71 8.66 -2.47
N TYR A 152 -11.60 9.87 -2.97
CA TYR A 152 -11.32 10.13 -4.36
C TYR A 152 -10.05 10.99 -4.49
N GLY A 153 -9.11 10.52 -5.32
CA GLY A 153 -7.93 11.29 -5.69
C GLY A 153 -7.10 11.75 -4.48
N ALA A 154 -7.06 13.06 -4.24
CA ALA A 154 -6.24 13.66 -3.20
C ALA A 154 -6.56 13.14 -1.78
N GLU A 155 -7.82 12.82 -1.50
CA GLU A 155 -8.22 12.26 -0.20
C GLU A 155 -7.56 10.91 0.06
N LEU A 156 -7.47 10.05 -0.96
CA LEU A 156 -6.76 8.78 -0.88
C LEU A 156 -5.27 8.99 -0.59
N LEU A 157 -4.63 9.93 -1.27
CA LEU A 157 -3.22 10.26 -1.03
C LEU A 157 -2.99 10.75 0.39
N ALA A 158 -3.81 11.69 0.89
CA ALA A 158 -3.69 12.23 2.24
C ALA A 158 -3.81 11.15 3.32
N ASN A 159 -4.57 10.09 3.06
CA ASN A 159 -4.76 8.93 3.95
C ASN A 159 -3.79 7.78 3.67
N ASN A 160 -2.56 8.07 3.33
CA ASN A 160 -1.52 7.07 3.14
C ASN A 160 -1.93 5.96 2.13
N ALA A 161 -2.65 6.34 1.09
CA ALA A 161 -3.24 5.43 0.11
C ALA A 161 -4.03 4.26 0.77
N LEU A 162 -4.69 4.55 1.91
CA LEU A 162 -5.54 3.65 2.70
C LEU A 162 -4.81 2.48 3.37
N HIS A 163 -3.49 2.45 3.35
CA HIS A 163 -2.70 1.38 3.95
C HIS A 163 -2.97 1.22 5.45
N ALA A 164 -3.14 -0.01 5.92
CA ALA A 164 -3.37 -0.34 7.32
C ALA A 164 -2.73 -1.66 7.77
N GLY A 165 -1.99 -2.32 6.91
CA GLY A 165 -1.23 -3.50 7.29
C GLY A 165 -0.80 -4.39 6.14
N VAL A 166 0.20 -5.21 6.41
CA VAL A 166 0.73 -6.22 5.49
C VAL A 166 0.80 -7.56 6.20
N ILE A 167 0.21 -8.59 5.59
CA ILE A 167 0.44 -9.97 6.01
C ILE A 167 1.39 -10.60 5.00
N LEU A 168 2.59 -10.93 5.46
CA LEU A 168 3.68 -11.38 4.61
C LEU A 168 3.69 -12.90 4.50
N GLY A 169 3.72 -13.41 3.28
CA GLY A 169 3.88 -14.82 2.96
C GLY A 169 5.33 -15.30 3.04
N PRO A 170 5.65 -16.45 2.49
CA PRO A 170 7.00 -16.99 2.52
C PRO A 170 7.99 -16.11 1.76
N LYS A 171 9.22 -16.03 2.28
CA LYS A 171 10.34 -15.43 1.57
C LYS A 171 10.75 -16.33 0.42
N ASN A 172 10.84 -15.77 -0.77
CA ASN A 172 11.44 -16.42 -1.93
C ASN A 172 12.68 -15.64 -2.36
N GLU A 173 13.76 -16.34 -2.66
CA GLU A 173 14.96 -15.71 -3.23
C GLU A 173 14.64 -15.13 -4.61
N PHE A 174 15.20 -13.97 -4.88
CA PHE A 174 14.97 -13.30 -6.14
C PHE A 174 15.79 -13.97 -7.26
N SER A 175 15.12 -14.35 -8.36
CA SER A 175 15.74 -14.73 -9.62
C SER A 175 15.43 -13.71 -10.70
N LYS A 176 16.40 -13.44 -11.55
CA LYS A 176 16.21 -12.57 -12.73
C LYS A 176 15.54 -13.30 -13.90
N ASP A 177 15.33 -14.59 -13.77
CA ASP A 177 14.67 -15.36 -14.80
C ASP A 177 13.21 -14.93 -14.90
N GLN A 178 12.78 -14.63 -16.11
CA GLN A 178 11.40 -14.29 -16.36
C GLN A 178 10.52 -15.51 -16.11
N LYS A 179 9.53 -15.35 -15.22
CA LYS A 179 8.54 -16.39 -14.93
C LYS A 179 7.14 -15.87 -15.21
N ILE A 180 6.30 -16.72 -15.76
CA ILE A 180 4.87 -16.48 -15.74
C ILE A 180 4.37 -17.05 -14.43
N THR A 181 3.73 -16.21 -13.64
CA THR A 181 3.16 -16.61 -12.35
C THR A 181 1.68 -16.35 -12.30
N ASP A 182 1.01 -17.05 -11.40
CA ASP A 182 -0.36 -16.79 -11.01
C ASP A 182 -0.42 -16.12 -9.63
N LEU A 183 -1.51 -15.43 -9.40
CA LEU A 183 -1.90 -14.94 -8.08
C LEU A 183 -3.41 -15.15 -7.95
N LYS A 184 -3.84 -15.75 -6.84
CA LYS A 184 -5.25 -16.03 -6.54
C LYS A 184 -5.62 -15.38 -5.24
N LEU A 185 -6.77 -14.71 -5.22
CA LEU A 185 -7.42 -14.24 -4.01
C LEU A 185 -8.55 -15.19 -3.64
N ILE A 186 -8.47 -15.76 -2.45
CA ILE A 186 -9.38 -16.76 -1.93
C ILE A 186 -10.01 -16.23 -0.64
N TYR A 187 -11.32 -16.28 -0.57
CA TYR A 187 -12.15 -15.77 0.52
C TYR A 187 -13.07 -16.87 1.00
N ASP A 188 -12.93 -17.32 2.26
CA ASP A 188 -13.68 -18.44 2.83
C ASP A 188 -13.67 -19.68 1.92
N ASN A 189 -12.50 -20.08 1.44
CA ASN A 189 -12.25 -21.19 0.51
C ASN A 189 -12.86 -21.03 -0.89
N LYS A 190 -13.39 -19.86 -1.22
CA LYS A 190 -13.88 -19.55 -2.56
C LYS A 190 -12.90 -18.62 -3.26
N THR A 191 -12.43 -19.02 -4.44
CA THR A 191 -11.61 -18.12 -5.28
C THR A 191 -12.49 -16.96 -5.76
N ILE A 192 -12.06 -15.75 -5.41
CA ILE A 192 -12.73 -14.49 -5.76
C ILE A 192 -12.16 -13.98 -7.08
N ASP A 193 -10.83 -14.02 -7.21
CA ASP A 193 -10.14 -13.52 -8.39
C ASP A 193 -8.89 -14.34 -8.68
N THR A 194 -8.44 -14.33 -9.95
CA THR A 194 -7.25 -15.04 -10.41
C THR A 194 -6.58 -14.27 -11.54
N TRP A 195 -5.27 -14.11 -11.42
CA TRP A 195 -4.41 -13.49 -12.42
C TRP A 195 -3.35 -14.50 -12.85
N THR A 196 -3.33 -14.91 -14.11
CA THR A 196 -2.57 -16.09 -14.59
C THR A 196 -1.46 -15.78 -15.59
N ASP A 197 -1.37 -14.57 -16.10
CA ASP A 197 -0.52 -14.23 -17.25
C ASP A 197 0.50 -13.14 -16.94
N LYS A 198 0.79 -12.93 -15.64
CA LYS A 198 1.72 -11.88 -15.20
C LYS A 198 3.16 -12.32 -15.41
N LYS A 199 3.92 -11.45 -16.03
CA LYS A 199 5.35 -11.66 -16.30
C LYS A 199 6.15 -11.09 -15.14
N TRP A 200 6.43 -11.93 -14.17
CA TRP A 200 7.31 -11.56 -13.08
C TRP A 200 8.78 -11.63 -13.51
N PRO A 201 9.64 -10.67 -13.13
CA PRO A 201 9.35 -9.46 -12.35
C PRO A 201 8.92 -8.24 -13.20
N PHE A 202 8.87 -8.39 -14.51
CA PHE A 202 8.84 -7.28 -15.46
C PHE A 202 7.58 -6.42 -15.37
N ASP A 203 6.42 -7.02 -15.16
CA ASP A 203 5.14 -6.28 -15.11
C ASP A 203 5.01 -5.39 -13.86
N MET A 204 5.93 -5.50 -12.90
CA MET A 204 5.80 -4.84 -11.59
C MET A 204 6.93 -3.85 -11.29
N LEU A 205 8.13 -4.07 -11.85
CA LEU A 205 9.29 -3.27 -11.47
C LEU A 205 9.29 -1.86 -12.07
N SER A 206 8.53 -1.63 -13.13
CA SER A 206 8.31 -0.28 -13.67
C SER A 206 7.70 0.66 -12.63
N GLU A 207 6.81 0.15 -11.79
CA GLU A 207 6.18 0.93 -10.73
C GLU A 207 7.17 1.24 -9.58
N VAL A 208 8.08 0.31 -9.30
CA VAL A 208 9.18 0.58 -8.34
C VAL A 208 10.11 1.68 -8.85
N GLU A 209 10.43 1.69 -10.15
CA GLU A 209 11.19 2.77 -10.78
C GLU A 209 10.47 4.12 -10.64
N TRP A 210 9.17 4.14 -10.87
CA TRP A 210 8.34 5.32 -10.68
C TRP A 210 8.37 5.79 -9.22
N LEU A 211 8.21 4.87 -8.25
CA LEU A 211 8.23 5.20 -6.82
C LEU A 211 9.54 5.87 -6.40
N VAL A 212 10.69 5.34 -6.86
CA VAL A 212 12.00 5.93 -6.56
C VAL A 212 12.06 7.39 -7.02
N LYS A 213 11.56 7.67 -8.23
CA LYS A 213 11.53 9.03 -8.78
C LYS A 213 10.60 9.96 -8.00
N GLU A 214 9.45 9.46 -7.53
CA GLU A 214 8.52 10.24 -6.72
C GLU A 214 9.09 10.54 -5.33
N GLN A 215 9.68 9.56 -4.67
CA GLN A 215 10.30 9.73 -3.35
C GLN A 215 11.49 10.70 -3.39
N ALA A 216 12.28 10.67 -4.47
CA ALA A 216 13.39 11.59 -4.66
C ALA A 216 12.95 13.07 -4.71
N LYS A 217 11.74 13.37 -5.20
CA LYS A 217 11.20 14.75 -5.23
C LYS A 217 11.00 15.35 -3.83
N ILE A 218 10.83 14.50 -2.84
CA ILE A 218 10.67 14.88 -1.42
C ILE A 218 11.89 14.52 -0.58
N ASN A 219 13.03 14.25 -1.22
CA ASN A 219 14.32 13.88 -0.60
C ASN A 219 14.26 12.60 0.25
N VAL A 220 13.40 11.67 -0.10
CA VAL A 220 13.36 10.33 0.50
C VAL A 220 14.12 9.36 -0.41
N ILE A 221 14.97 8.55 0.19
CA ILE A 221 15.74 7.50 -0.48
C ILE A 221 15.27 6.16 0.07
N LEU A 222 14.85 5.25 -0.82
CA LEU A 222 14.52 3.89 -0.45
C LEU A 222 15.77 3.19 0.07
N LYS A 223 15.64 2.50 1.20
CA LYS A 223 16.75 1.92 1.93
C LYS A 223 16.89 0.43 1.69
N LYS A 224 18.08 -0.08 1.95
CA LYS A 224 18.28 -1.52 2.10
C LYS A 224 17.26 -2.05 3.12
N ASP A 225 16.70 -3.21 2.83
CA ASP A 225 15.68 -3.90 3.61
C ASP A 225 14.28 -3.28 3.57
N ASP A 226 14.06 -2.16 2.86
CA ASP A 226 12.71 -1.67 2.60
C ASP A 226 11.89 -2.72 1.83
N LEU A 227 10.65 -2.93 2.27
CA LEU A 227 9.64 -3.71 1.57
C LEU A 227 8.85 -2.79 0.64
N ILE A 228 8.77 -3.15 -0.63
CA ILE A 228 7.97 -2.40 -1.60
C ILE A 228 6.82 -3.28 -2.09
N LEU A 229 5.58 -2.89 -1.80
CA LEU A 229 4.41 -3.50 -2.40
C LEU A 229 4.24 -2.94 -3.80
N THR A 230 4.10 -3.83 -4.78
CA THR A 230 4.24 -3.50 -6.21
C THR A 230 2.93 -3.14 -6.90
N GLY A 231 1.84 -3.15 -6.15
CA GLY A 231 0.49 -2.82 -6.63
C GLY A 231 -0.37 -4.05 -6.90
N ALA A 232 -1.63 -3.95 -6.51
CA ALA A 232 -2.61 -5.00 -6.74
C ALA A 232 -3.08 -5.03 -8.20
N TYR A 233 -3.48 -6.21 -8.64
CA TYR A 233 -4.07 -6.40 -9.97
C TYR A 233 -5.58 -6.15 -10.00
N GLY A 234 -6.24 -6.27 -8.85
CA GLY A 234 -7.67 -6.09 -8.65
C GLY A 234 -8.03 -4.85 -7.87
N PHE A 235 -9.26 -4.81 -7.41
CA PHE A 235 -9.75 -3.80 -6.47
C PHE A 235 -9.79 -4.36 -5.06
N PRO A 236 -9.70 -3.49 -4.02
CA PRO A 236 -9.86 -3.93 -2.65
C PRO A 236 -11.19 -4.65 -2.42
N VAL A 237 -11.13 -5.81 -1.75
CA VAL A 237 -12.31 -6.60 -1.39
C VAL A 237 -12.63 -6.36 0.08
N PRO A 238 -13.87 -5.93 0.43
CA PRO A 238 -14.26 -5.70 1.82
C PRO A 238 -14.13 -6.97 2.68
N ILE A 239 -13.62 -6.80 3.90
CA ILE A 239 -13.47 -7.88 4.88
C ILE A 239 -14.72 -7.97 5.75
N ASN A 240 -15.36 -9.13 5.79
CA ASN A 240 -16.48 -9.42 6.66
C ASN A 240 -16.03 -10.08 7.98
N ASN A 241 -16.95 -10.29 8.91
CA ASN A 241 -16.67 -10.96 10.18
C ASN A 241 -16.38 -12.44 9.97
N ASN A 242 -15.48 -13.01 10.79
CA ASN A 242 -15.12 -14.43 10.78
C ASN A 242 -14.67 -14.97 9.42
N THR A 243 -13.89 -14.20 8.70
CA THR A 243 -13.44 -14.50 7.35
C THR A 243 -12.03 -15.05 7.33
N LEU A 244 -11.81 -16.12 6.57
CA LEU A 244 -10.49 -16.60 6.19
C LEU A 244 -10.12 -16.04 4.81
N ILE A 245 -8.99 -15.36 4.76
CA ILE A 245 -8.44 -14.78 3.54
C ILE A 245 -7.16 -15.51 3.21
N LYS A 246 -7.00 -15.90 1.96
CA LYS A 246 -5.78 -16.51 1.46
C LYS A 246 -5.39 -15.88 0.13
N VAL A 247 -4.11 -15.58 -0.02
CA VAL A 247 -3.49 -15.28 -1.31
C VAL A 247 -2.56 -16.44 -1.65
N SER A 248 -2.66 -16.94 -2.87
CA SER A 248 -1.95 -18.15 -3.32
C SER A 248 -1.27 -17.89 -4.65
N SER A 249 -0.01 -18.27 -4.74
CA SER A 249 0.77 -18.31 -5.98
C SER A 249 1.42 -19.67 -6.13
N SER A 250 1.28 -20.29 -7.29
CA SER A 250 1.91 -21.58 -7.57
C SER A 250 3.44 -21.53 -7.53
N GLU A 251 4.03 -20.38 -7.84
CA GLU A 251 5.47 -20.17 -7.84
C GLU A 251 6.00 -19.71 -6.47
N PHE A 252 5.26 -18.81 -5.78
CA PHE A 252 5.78 -18.11 -4.61
C PHE A 252 5.13 -18.55 -3.30
N GLY A 253 4.17 -19.48 -3.35
CA GLY A 253 3.52 -20.04 -2.16
C GLY A 253 2.31 -19.24 -1.68
N ASP A 254 1.86 -19.54 -0.47
CA ASP A 254 0.60 -19.10 0.10
C ASP A 254 0.80 -18.18 1.31
N VAL A 255 -0.12 -17.25 1.48
CA VAL A 255 -0.26 -16.43 2.68
C VAL A 255 -1.72 -16.38 3.09
N GLU A 256 -1.98 -16.45 4.39
CA GLU A 256 -3.35 -16.43 4.91
C GLU A 256 -3.49 -15.60 6.18
N ALA A 257 -4.69 -15.12 6.42
CA ALA A 257 -5.09 -14.42 7.63
C ALA A 257 -6.56 -14.69 7.95
N LYS A 258 -6.89 -14.65 9.23
CA LYS A 258 -8.26 -14.78 9.71
C LYS A 258 -8.70 -13.50 10.40
N PHE A 259 -9.84 -12.98 9.99
CA PHE A 259 -10.49 -11.86 10.65
C PHE A 259 -11.63 -12.37 11.54
N LYS A 260 -11.51 -12.06 12.83
CA LYS A 260 -12.56 -12.32 13.83
C LYS A 260 -13.47 -11.10 14.01
N GLN A 261 -14.61 -11.32 14.67
CA GLN A 261 -15.58 -10.26 14.98
C GLN A 261 -15.03 -9.28 16.01
#